data_25d58876de5c20f74124f1af003520c9
#
_entry.id   25d58876de5c20f74124f1af003520c9
#
_cell.length_a   1.000
_cell.length_b   1.000
_cell.length_c   1.000
_cell.angle_alpha   90.00
_cell.angle_beta   90.00
_cell.angle_gamma   90.00
#
_symmetry.space_group_name_H-M   'P 1'
#
loop_
_entity.id
_entity.type
_entity.pdbx_description
1 polymer ?
#
loop_
_entity_poly.entity_id
_entity_poly.type
_entity_poly.pdbx_seq_one_letter_code
_entity_poly.pdbx_strand_id
1 'polypeptide(L)'
;MDRLKDKVAIVFGAGPNIGGTIAHFLAREGARVCVMDISEAATNETITYLQERGLECFGVVGNARDYDEVGKAVAATIEKYGRLDAAVNMAGRVHWSHVLDMKLDDWNDSVASFATAGLITTQHCARAMIKNGNGGSIIHILSTAAHFGETDGTAYCAAKAALLSFARSSALDLAHLGIRVNTVTPCSMEHQLWSTMRDEVFDPNWQKPDRIGFYSRQEYLDQMPLRRFPKAADLAWATVFLASDESSCMSGADIAVDGGLRHKYPTWTPGNHFPLDIRDYVRNTQLTKYGDPQGPLTDSLGEPV
;
A
#
# COMPACT_ATOMS: atom_id res chain seq x y z
N MET A 1 5.59 -19.49 -2.56
CA MET A 1 6.93 -18.97 -2.98
C MET A 1 7.52 -18.35 -1.73
N ASP A 2 8.73 -18.65 -1.38
CA ASP A 2 9.32 -18.27 -0.08
C ASP A 2 10.14 -16.96 -0.17
N ARG A 3 9.52 -15.89 -0.72
CA ARG A 3 10.20 -14.58 -0.97
C ARG A 3 10.66 -13.91 0.32
N LEU A 4 10.02 -14.23 1.45
CA LEU A 4 10.30 -13.69 2.78
C LEU A 4 10.70 -14.79 3.78
N LYS A 5 11.18 -15.93 3.27
CA LYS A 5 11.64 -17.04 4.11
C LYS A 5 12.66 -16.54 5.13
N ASP A 6 12.48 -16.99 6.39
CA ASP A 6 13.33 -16.65 7.54
C ASP A 6 13.33 -15.15 7.93
N LYS A 7 12.53 -14.29 7.27
CA LYS A 7 12.37 -12.89 7.65
C LYS A 7 11.32 -12.74 8.75
N VAL A 8 11.45 -11.65 9.50
CA VAL A 8 10.50 -11.23 10.54
C VAL A 8 9.92 -9.89 10.14
N ALA A 9 8.60 -9.78 10.17
CA ALA A 9 7.88 -8.55 9.84
C ALA A 9 6.97 -8.10 10.97
N ILE A 10 6.77 -6.79 11.10
CA ILE A 10 5.74 -6.19 11.94
C ILE A 10 4.79 -5.35 11.07
N VAL A 11 3.49 -5.44 11.33
CA VAL A 11 2.45 -4.66 10.64
C VAL A 11 1.66 -3.87 11.67
N PHE A 12 1.70 -2.54 11.56
CA PHE A 12 0.93 -1.61 12.39
C PHE A 12 -0.38 -1.23 11.70
N GLY A 13 -1.49 -1.30 12.42
CA GLY A 13 -2.84 -1.18 11.86
C GLY A 13 -3.24 -2.45 11.09
N ALA A 14 -2.96 -3.61 11.69
CA ALA A 14 -3.17 -4.92 11.08
C ALA A 14 -4.54 -5.53 11.38
N GLY A 15 -5.58 -4.71 11.52
CA GLY A 15 -6.96 -5.17 11.63
C GLY A 15 -7.44 -5.93 10.37
N PRO A 16 -8.62 -6.61 10.44
CA PRO A 16 -9.11 -7.53 9.43
C PRO A 16 -9.59 -6.83 8.15
N ASN A 17 -8.72 -6.10 7.52
CA ASN A 17 -8.91 -5.37 6.27
C ASN A 17 -7.57 -5.33 5.53
N ILE A 18 -7.16 -4.17 5.01
CA ILE A 18 -5.93 -3.99 4.22
C ILE A 18 -4.69 -4.44 5.02
N GLY A 19 -4.57 -3.99 6.29
CA GLY A 19 -3.43 -4.32 7.13
C GLY A 19 -3.31 -5.82 7.42
N GLY A 20 -4.43 -6.46 7.75
CA GLY A 20 -4.46 -7.92 7.94
C GLY A 20 -4.19 -8.70 6.65
N THR A 21 -4.67 -8.19 5.49
CA THR A 21 -4.32 -8.76 4.19
C THR A 21 -2.82 -8.68 3.93
N ILE A 22 -2.20 -7.55 4.22
CA ILE A 22 -0.75 -7.39 4.10
C ILE A 22 -0.04 -8.40 5.01
N ALA A 23 -0.45 -8.50 6.29
CA ALA A 23 0.11 -9.47 7.23
C ALA A 23 -0.01 -10.91 6.72
N HIS A 24 -1.18 -11.27 6.15
CA HIS A 24 -1.39 -12.59 5.55
C HIS A 24 -0.43 -12.87 4.39
N PHE A 25 -0.25 -11.92 3.48
CA PHE A 25 0.63 -12.13 2.31
C PHE A 25 2.10 -12.19 2.71
N LEU A 26 2.54 -11.39 3.69
CA LEU A 26 3.89 -11.49 4.23
C LEU A 26 4.13 -12.87 4.87
N ALA A 27 3.19 -13.35 5.70
CA ALA A 27 3.28 -14.66 6.32
C ALA A 27 3.22 -15.81 5.31
N ARG A 28 2.35 -15.73 4.31
CA ARG A 28 2.24 -16.70 3.21
C ARG A 28 3.53 -16.82 2.39
N GLU A 29 4.28 -15.74 2.27
CA GLU A 29 5.58 -15.71 1.60
C GLU A 29 6.76 -16.08 2.54
N GLY A 30 6.46 -16.62 3.73
CA GLY A 30 7.43 -17.23 4.64
C GLY A 30 7.92 -16.33 5.78
N ALA A 31 7.38 -15.12 5.94
CA ALA A 31 7.72 -14.28 7.08
C ALA A 31 7.03 -14.74 8.37
N ARG A 32 7.71 -14.60 9.51
CA ARG A 32 7.09 -14.62 10.83
C ARG A 32 6.58 -13.23 11.15
N VAL A 33 5.28 -13.08 11.47
CA VAL A 33 4.62 -11.77 11.51
C VAL A 33 4.13 -11.41 12.91
N CYS A 34 4.50 -10.21 13.36
CA CYS A 34 3.82 -9.52 14.46
C CYS A 34 2.73 -8.63 13.87
N VAL A 35 1.50 -8.74 14.36
CA VAL A 35 0.41 -7.84 14.03
C VAL A 35 0.12 -6.92 15.21
N MET A 36 0.00 -5.61 14.96
CA MET A 36 -0.38 -4.63 15.98
C MET A 36 -1.59 -3.83 15.51
N ASP A 37 -2.62 -3.79 16.34
CA ASP A 37 -3.78 -2.92 16.13
C ASP A 37 -4.26 -2.36 17.48
N ILE A 38 -4.94 -1.21 17.43
CA ILE A 38 -5.49 -0.57 18.63
C ILE A 38 -6.70 -1.36 19.18
N SER A 39 -7.36 -2.12 18.33
CA SER A 39 -8.50 -2.95 18.69
C SER A 39 -8.05 -4.38 19.02
N GLU A 40 -8.29 -4.82 20.24
CA GLU A 40 -8.04 -6.19 20.65
C GLU A 40 -8.82 -7.20 19.80
N ALA A 41 -10.10 -6.91 19.53
CA ALA A 41 -10.94 -7.77 18.70
C ALA A 41 -10.37 -7.92 17.28
N ALA A 42 -9.94 -6.80 16.66
CA ALA A 42 -9.36 -6.80 15.33
C ALA A 42 -8.00 -7.54 15.30
N THR A 43 -7.17 -7.36 16.33
CA THR A 43 -5.90 -8.07 16.47
C THR A 43 -6.12 -9.58 16.57
N ASN A 44 -7.05 -10.01 17.45
CA ASN A 44 -7.37 -11.41 17.66
C ASN A 44 -7.97 -12.07 16.42
N GLU A 45 -8.85 -11.37 15.69
CA GLU A 45 -9.42 -11.85 14.44
C GLU A 45 -8.32 -12.10 13.39
N THR A 46 -7.39 -11.16 13.22
CA THR A 46 -6.27 -11.32 12.29
C THR A 46 -5.36 -12.48 12.67
N ILE A 47 -5.04 -12.62 13.96
CA ILE A 47 -4.21 -13.74 14.45
C ILE A 47 -4.90 -15.07 14.17
N THR A 48 -6.17 -15.19 14.55
CA THR A 48 -6.95 -16.42 14.34
C THR A 48 -6.96 -16.81 12.87
N TYR A 49 -7.23 -15.84 11.99
CA TYR A 49 -7.25 -16.07 10.55
C TYR A 49 -5.90 -16.59 10.01
N LEU A 50 -4.78 -16.04 10.48
CA LEU A 50 -3.45 -16.46 10.05
C LEU A 50 -3.10 -17.85 10.60
N GLN A 51 -3.36 -18.10 11.88
CA GLN A 51 -3.04 -19.37 12.57
C GLN A 51 -3.85 -20.54 12.03
N GLU A 52 -5.15 -20.34 11.69
CA GLU A 52 -5.98 -21.36 11.04
C GLU A 52 -5.40 -21.82 9.69
N ARG A 53 -4.53 -21.03 9.08
CA ARG A 53 -3.82 -21.34 7.83
C ARG A 53 -2.40 -21.85 8.02
N GLY A 54 -2.05 -22.15 9.25
CA GLY A 54 -0.71 -22.64 9.60
C GLY A 54 0.39 -21.59 9.47
N LEU A 55 0.04 -20.29 9.46
CA LEU A 55 0.99 -19.20 9.32
C LEU A 55 1.48 -18.74 10.69
N GLU A 56 2.80 -18.50 10.79
CA GLU A 56 3.43 -18.12 12.07
C GLU A 56 3.24 -16.63 12.35
N CYS A 57 2.46 -16.33 13.38
CA CYS A 57 2.18 -14.96 13.80
C CYS A 57 1.91 -14.86 15.30
N PHE A 58 1.93 -13.62 15.79
CA PHE A 58 1.38 -13.22 17.09
C PHE A 58 0.91 -11.78 17.03
N GLY A 59 0.17 -11.35 18.06
CA GLY A 59 -0.39 -10.00 18.11
C GLY A 59 0.00 -9.22 19.34
N VAL A 60 0.00 -7.91 19.20
CA VAL A 60 0.14 -6.93 20.26
C VAL A 60 -0.99 -5.91 20.12
N VAL A 61 -1.75 -5.69 21.16
CA VAL A 61 -2.75 -4.61 21.19
C VAL A 61 -2.03 -3.32 21.56
N GLY A 62 -2.23 -2.27 20.73
CA GLY A 62 -1.59 -1.00 21.01
C GLY A 62 -1.83 0.05 19.92
N ASN A 63 -1.59 1.30 20.28
CA ASN A 63 -1.76 2.47 19.45
C ASN A 63 -0.44 2.87 18.77
N ALA A 64 -0.41 2.86 17.44
CA ALA A 64 0.77 3.23 16.66
C ALA A 64 1.20 4.72 16.84
N ARG A 65 0.39 5.53 17.50
CA ARG A 65 0.73 6.92 17.88
C ARG A 65 1.38 7.02 19.25
N ASP A 66 1.34 5.95 20.03
CA ASP A 66 1.97 5.90 21.34
C ASP A 66 3.40 5.37 21.23
N TYR A 67 4.36 6.17 21.68
CA TYR A 67 5.77 5.85 21.55
C TYR A 67 6.15 4.59 22.33
N ASP A 68 5.63 4.45 23.56
CA ASP A 68 5.97 3.33 24.43
C ASP A 68 5.28 2.04 23.99
N GLU A 69 4.04 2.11 23.49
CA GLU A 69 3.31 0.95 22.99
C GLU A 69 3.94 0.40 21.72
N VAL A 70 4.36 1.26 20.78
CA VAL A 70 5.13 0.84 19.61
C VAL A 70 6.46 0.21 20.03
N GLY A 71 7.15 0.83 21.00
CA GLY A 71 8.38 0.28 21.57
C GLY A 71 8.19 -1.12 22.15
N LYS A 72 7.10 -1.35 22.90
CA LYS A 72 6.75 -2.67 23.45
C LYS A 72 6.48 -3.71 22.35
N ALA A 73 5.75 -3.32 21.30
CA ALA A 73 5.45 -4.23 20.18
C ALA A 73 6.73 -4.66 19.44
N VAL A 74 7.63 -3.72 19.16
CA VAL A 74 8.92 -4.02 18.54
C VAL A 74 9.79 -4.88 19.47
N ALA A 75 9.85 -4.58 20.77
CA ALA A 75 10.58 -5.38 21.75
C ALA A 75 10.05 -6.82 21.83
N ALA A 76 8.73 -7.01 21.90
CA ALA A 76 8.10 -8.31 21.88
C ALA A 76 8.40 -9.11 20.59
N THR A 77 8.48 -8.41 19.45
CA THR A 77 8.86 -9.01 18.16
C THR A 77 10.30 -9.55 18.21
N ILE A 78 11.22 -8.75 18.74
CA ILE A 78 12.63 -9.16 18.88
C ILE A 78 12.77 -10.28 19.92
N GLU A 79 12.06 -10.21 21.04
CA GLU A 79 12.07 -11.26 22.07
C GLU A 79 11.61 -12.60 21.50
N LYS A 80 10.52 -12.59 20.74
CA LYS A 80 9.94 -13.82 20.18
C LYS A 80 10.72 -14.38 19.01
N TYR A 81 11.22 -13.54 18.11
CA TYR A 81 11.77 -13.98 16.83
C TYR A 81 13.26 -13.67 16.63
N GLY A 82 13.87 -12.94 17.54
CA GLY A 82 15.30 -12.63 17.54
C GLY A 82 15.75 -11.53 16.60
N ARG A 83 14.87 -11.06 15.67
CA ARG A 83 15.21 -10.08 14.63
C ARG A 83 13.99 -9.32 14.14
N LEU A 84 14.21 -8.25 13.38
CA LEU A 84 13.20 -7.54 12.59
C LEU A 84 13.79 -7.18 11.24
N ASP A 85 13.14 -7.57 10.14
CA ASP A 85 13.58 -7.36 8.76
C ASP A 85 12.69 -6.42 7.97
N ALA A 86 11.38 -6.42 8.27
CA ALA A 86 10.42 -5.58 7.59
C ALA A 86 9.43 -4.94 8.56
N ALA A 87 9.05 -3.69 8.31
CA ALA A 87 8.02 -3.00 9.06
C ALA A 87 7.03 -2.34 8.08
N VAL A 88 5.73 -2.54 8.30
CA VAL A 88 4.68 -1.95 7.49
C VAL A 88 3.80 -1.08 8.36
N ASN A 89 3.67 0.21 8.03
CA ASN A 89 2.77 1.12 8.70
C ASN A 89 1.53 1.38 7.83
N MET A 90 0.41 0.79 8.27
CA MET A 90 -0.93 0.97 7.70
C MET A 90 -1.86 1.72 8.68
N ALA A 91 -1.41 1.96 9.92
CA ALA A 91 -2.21 2.61 10.95
C ALA A 91 -2.63 4.02 10.53
N GLY A 92 -3.85 4.38 10.88
CA GLY A 92 -4.35 5.73 10.69
C GLY A 92 -5.85 5.87 10.85
N ARG A 93 -6.29 7.09 11.12
CA ARG A 93 -7.69 7.48 11.23
C ARG A 93 -7.95 8.70 10.38
N VAL A 94 -9.04 8.67 9.61
CA VAL A 94 -9.44 9.74 8.71
C VAL A 94 -10.54 10.57 9.35
N HIS A 95 -10.40 11.90 9.28
CA HIS A 95 -11.46 12.86 9.58
C HIS A 95 -11.82 13.61 8.31
N TRP A 96 -13.09 13.49 7.90
CA TRP A 96 -13.63 14.18 6.74
C TRP A 96 -14.36 15.44 7.18
N SER A 97 -13.94 16.59 6.68
CA SER A 97 -14.61 17.87 6.98
C SER A 97 -14.19 18.92 5.94
N HIS A 98 -15.15 19.77 5.58
CA HIS A 98 -14.87 20.95 4.78
C HIS A 98 -13.86 21.86 5.51
N VAL A 99 -12.99 22.54 4.76
CA VAL A 99 -11.90 23.34 5.35
C VAL A 99 -12.40 24.42 6.31
N LEU A 100 -13.57 24.99 6.07
CA LEU A 100 -14.16 26.01 6.93
C LEU A 100 -14.71 25.45 8.27
N ASP A 101 -15.00 24.15 8.31
CA ASP A 101 -15.60 23.47 9.46
C ASP A 101 -14.63 22.53 10.16
N MET A 102 -13.39 22.40 9.63
CA MET A 102 -12.35 21.55 10.18
C MET A 102 -11.97 21.96 11.59
N LYS A 103 -12.21 21.10 12.56
CA LYS A 103 -11.78 21.34 13.95
C LYS A 103 -10.29 21.10 14.08
N LEU A 104 -9.62 21.92 14.89
CA LEU A 104 -8.19 21.78 15.13
C LEU A 104 -7.84 20.42 15.77
N ASP A 105 -8.70 19.89 16.61
CA ASP A 105 -8.49 18.56 17.21
C ASP A 105 -8.54 17.43 16.14
N ASP A 106 -9.50 17.48 15.21
CA ASP A 106 -9.60 16.52 14.11
C ASP A 106 -8.41 16.63 13.14
N TRP A 107 -7.92 17.86 12.90
CA TRP A 107 -6.70 18.10 12.16
C TRP A 107 -5.48 17.48 12.86
N ASN A 108 -5.30 17.77 14.16
CA ASN A 108 -4.18 17.25 14.94
C ASN A 108 -4.25 15.72 15.06
N ASP A 109 -5.44 15.15 15.23
CA ASP A 109 -5.63 13.70 15.26
C ASP A 109 -5.25 13.05 13.92
N SER A 110 -5.61 13.65 12.78
CA SER A 110 -5.23 13.18 11.45
C SER A 110 -3.70 13.20 11.26
N VAL A 111 -3.05 14.32 11.62
CA VAL A 111 -1.59 14.43 11.53
C VAL A 111 -0.90 13.41 12.43
N ALA A 112 -1.38 13.27 13.68
CA ALA A 112 -0.84 12.28 14.62
C ALA A 112 -1.05 10.84 14.12
N SER A 113 -2.21 10.55 13.55
CA SER A 113 -2.54 9.20 13.07
C SER A 113 -1.66 8.71 11.93
N PHE A 114 -1.22 9.60 11.06
CA PHE A 114 -0.45 9.22 9.87
C PHE A 114 1.02 9.66 9.97
N ALA A 115 1.28 10.94 10.12
CA ALA A 115 2.65 11.45 10.07
C ALA A 115 3.43 11.13 11.37
N THR A 116 2.84 11.39 12.53
CA THR A 116 3.50 11.09 13.81
C THR A 116 3.63 9.59 14.04
N ALA A 117 2.61 8.80 13.73
CA ALA A 117 2.71 7.34 13.78
C ALA A 117 3.80 6.81 12.84
N GLY A 118 3.93 7.40 11.63
CA GLY A 118 5.02 7.09 10.70
C GLY A 118 6.40 7.34 11.29
N LEU A 119 6.59 8.46 11.96
CA LEU A 119 7.85 8.78 12.67
C LEU A 119 8.14 7.76 13.79
N ILE A 120 7.16 7.51 14.68
CA ILE A 120 7.32 6.63 15.84
C ILE A 120 7.66 5.21 15.40
N THR A 121 6.88 4.65 14.46
CA THR A 121 7.09 3.29 13.95
C THR A 121 8.45 3.16 13.25
N THR A 122 8.83 4.16 12.44
CA THR A 122 10.15 4.20 11.79
C THR A 122 11.28 4.20 12.79
N GLN A 123 11.23 5.05 13.82
CA GLN A 123 12.29 5.17 14.83
C GLN A 123 12.51 3.84 15.58
N HIS A 124 11.44 3.20 16.08
CA HIS A 124 11.57 1.95 16.82
C HIS A 124 12.04 0.80 15.94
N CYS A 125 11.47 0.67 14.73
CA CYS A 125 11.85 -0.39 13.82
C CYS A 125 13.27 -0.22 13.30
N ALA A 126 13.67 1.00 12.92
CA ALA A 126 15.04 1.26 12.46
C ALA A 126 16.08 0.98 13.56
N ARG A 127 15.83 1.39 14.81
CA ARG A 127 16.72 1.06 15.94
C ARG A 127 16.86 -0.44 16.16
N ALA A 128 15.77 -1.19 16.01
CA ALA A 128 15.80 -2.65 16.13
C ALA A 128 16.60 -3.28 14.96
N MET A 129 16.38 -2.83 13.72
CA MET A 129 17.11 -3.30 12.55
C MET A 129 18.61 -3.00 12.62
N ILE A 130 18.98 -1.81 13.11
CA ILE A 130 20.39 -1.44 13.35
C ILE A 130 21.04 -2.38 14.38
N LYS A 131 20.34 -2.64 15.49
CA LYS A 131 20.85 -3.54 16.54
C LYS A 131 21.04 -4.97 16.04
N ASN A 132 20.21 -5.42 15.11
CA ASN A 132 20.35 -6.75 14.48
C ASN A 132 21.49 -6.80 13.45
N GLY A 133 21.98 -5.68 12.95
CA GLY A 133 23.09 -5.60 12.00
C GLY A 133 22.78 -6.03 10.56
N ASN A 134 21.50 -6.28 10.22
CA ASN A 134 21.11 -6.84 8.91
C ASN A 134 20.48 -5.82 7.96
N GLY A 135 20.35 -4.56 8.38
CA GLY A 135 19.52 -3.60 7.66
C GLY A 135 18.04 -3.96 7.74
N GLY A 136 17.24 -3.54 6.76
CA GLY A 136 15.81 -3.85 6.74
C GLY A 136 15.01 -3.04 5.72
N SER A 137 13.68 -3.23 5.74
CA SER A 137 12.76 -2.50 4.88
C SER A 137 11.60 -1.92 5.69
N ILE A 138 11.38 -0.61 5.57
CA ILE A 138 10.25 0.09 6.18
C ILE A 138 9.33 0.56 5.07
N ILE A 139 8.04 0.26 5.18
CA ILE A 139 7.05 0.51 4.15
C ILE A 139 5.88 1.28 4.75
N HIS A 140 5.60 2.46 4.23
CA HIS A 140 4.41 3.23 4.63
C HIS A 140 3.33 3.12 3.57
N ILE A 141 2.11 2.77 4.00
CA ILE A 141 0.94 2.76 3.12
C ILE A 141 0.36 4.16 3.08
N LEU A 142 0.42 4.77 1.90
CA LEU A 142 -0.07 6.11 1.64
C LEU A 142 -1.54 6.12 1.13
N SER A 143 -1.81 7.04 0.26
CA SER A 143 -3.03 7.21 -0.53
C SER A 143 -2.72 8.16 -1.69
N THR A 144 -3.49 8.12 -2.77
CA THR A 144 -3.49 9.17 -3.79
C THR A 144 -3.73 10.56 -3.21
N ALA A 145 -4.38 10.66 -2.04
CA ALA A 145 -4.52 11.89 -1.26
C ALA A 145 -3.18 12.55 -0.85
N ALA A 146 -2.07 11.80 -0.85
CA ALA A 146 -0.73 12.38 -0.66
C ALA A 146 -0.25 13.20 -1.86
N HIS A 147 -0.89 13.06 -3.01
CA HIS A 147 -0.49 13.65 -4.29
C HIS A 147 -1.53 14.60 -4.86
N PHE A 148 -2.80 14.42 -4.49
CA PHE A 148 -3.94 15.20 -4.98
C PHE A 148 -4.75 15.76 -3.82
N GLY A 149 -5.44 16.89 -4.07
CA GLY A 149 -6.48 17.36 -3.17
C GLY A 149 -7.74 16.49 -3.29
N GLU A 150 -8.39 16.26 -2.16
CA GLU A 150 -9.66 15.57 -2.06
C GLU A 150 -10.66 16.46 -1.30
N THR A 151 -11.86 16.63 -1.85
CA THR A 151 -12.90 17.44 -1.22
C THR A 151 -13.19 16.89 0.17
N ASP A 152 -13.31 17.76 1.16
CA ASP A 152 -13.47 17.45 2.59
C ASP A 152 -12.34 16.61 3.21
N GLY A 153 -11.29 16.31 2.44
CA GLY A 153 -10.14 15.53 2.86
C GLY A 153 -8.93 16.35 3.34
N THR A 154 -9.12 17.63 3.70
CA THR A 154 -8.01 18.57 3.95
C THR A 154 -6.97 18.04 4.93
N ALA A 155 -7.39 17.57 6.11
CA ALA A 155 -6.47 17.04 7.12
C ALA A 155 -5.83 15.72 6.67
N TYR A 156 -6.59 14.87 6.01
CA TYR A 156 -6.10 13.58 5.49
C TYR A 156 -5.04 13.78 4.40
N CYS A 157 -5.33 14.63 3.40
CA CYS A 157 -4.38 14.94 2.33
C CYS A 157 -3.07 15.51 2.90
N ALA A 158 -3.18 16.49 3.80
CA ALA A 158 -2.01 17.09 4.45
C ALA A 158 -1.18 16.05 5.23
N ALA A 159 -1.83 15.20 6.02
CA ALA A 159 -1.15 14.17 6.81
C ALA A 159 -0.47 13.09 5.93
N LYS A 160 -1.12 12.66 4.84
CA LYS A 160 -0.55 11.69 3.91
C LYS A 160 0.59 12.30 3.07
N ALA A 161 0.49 13.57 2.69
CA ALA A 161 1.59 14.29 2.02
C ALA A 161 2.79 14.48 2.95
N ALA A 162 2.54 14.79 4.23
CA ALA A 162 3.59 14.85 5.24
C ALA A 162 4.31 13.51 5.40
N LEU A 163 3.56 12.40 5.47
CA LEU A 163 4.12 11.05 5.54
C LEU A 163 4.95 10.68 4.31
N LEU A 164 4.52 11.07 3.10
CA LEU A 164 5.29 10.87 1.87
C LEU A 164 6.64 11.60 1.91
N SER A 165 6.63 12.88 2.30
CA SER A 165 7.85 13.68 2.41
C SER A 165 8.77 13.12 3.51
N PHE A 166 8.22 12.74 4.66
CA PHE A 166 8.93 12.07 5.74
C PHE A 166 9.60 10.78 5.28
N ALA A 167 8.90 9.91 4.55
CA ALA A 167 9.46 8.66 4.05
C ALA A 167 10.66 8.87 3.13
N ARG A 168 10.61 9.87 2.24
CA ARG A 168 11.73 10.23 1.37
C ARG A 168 12.96 10.72 2.14
N SER A 169 12.75 11.57 3.15
CA SER A 169 13.82 12.06 4.02
C SER A 169 14.45 10.94 4.83
N SER A 170 13.59 10.10 5.46
CA SER A 170 14.04 8.95 6.24
C SER A 170 14.80 7.92 5.39
N ALA A 171 14.46 7.78 4.11
CA ALA A 171 15.18 6.91 3.19
C ALA A 171 16.64 7.34 3.02
N LEU A 172 16.92 8.63 3.00
CA LEU A 172 18.28 9.18 2.93
C LEU A 172 19.02 9.01 4.27
N ASP A 173 18.35 9.34 5.38
CA ASP A 173 18.94 9.24 6.72
C ASP A 173 19.35 7.81 7.07
N LEU A 174 18.59 6.81 6.63
CA LEU A 174 18.78 5.41 7.02
C LEU A 174 19.54 4.58 5.98
N ALA A 175 19.81 5.12 4.79
CA ALA A 175 20.44 4.38 3.68
C ALA A 175 21.82 3.80 4.04
N HIS A 176 22.66 4.60 4.72
CA HIS A 176 24.00 4.18 5.14
C HIS A 176 24.00 3.06 6.21
N LEU A 177 22.83 2.79 6.81
CA LEU A 177 22.60 1.72 7.78
C LEU A 177 22.00 0.45 7.13
N GLY A 178 21.88 0.44 5.79
CA GLY A 178 21.29 -0.65 5.04
C GLY A 178 19.77 -0.77 5.21
N ILE A 179 19.09 0.28 5.69
CA ILE A 179 17.64 0.30 5.86
C ILE A 179 17.02 1.09 4.71
N ARG A 180 16.08 0.44 4.02
CA ARG A 180 15.30 1.05 2.94
C ARG A 180 13.98 1.57 3.50
N VAL A 181 13.54 2.74 3.03
CA VAL A 181 12.21 3.28 3.36
C VAL A 181 11.49 3.59 2.05
N ASN A 182 10.34 2.97 1.85
CA ASN A 182 9.53 3.13 0.64
C ASN A 182 8.05 3.32 0.98
N THR A 183 7.27 3.69 -0.01
CA THR A 183 5.82 3.88 0.15
C THR A 183 5.05 3.10 -0.90
N VAL A 184 3.81 2.72 -0.56
CA VAL A 184 2.82 2.15 -1.48
C VAL A 184 1.60 3.04 -1.47
N THR A 185 1.20 3.52 -2.62
CA THR A 185 0.09 4.47 -2.78
C THR A 185 -1.09 3.85 -3.50
N PRO A 186 -2.12 3.41 -2.77
CA PRO A 186 -3.41 3.07 -3.35
C PRO A 186 -4.25 4.32 -3.68
N CYS A 187 -5.25 4.14 -4.55
CA CYS A 187 -6.41 5.03 -4.63
C CYS A 187 -7.58 4.45 -3.82
N SER A 188 -8.81 4.90 -4.07
CA SER A 188 -10.00 4.24 -3.53
C SER A 188 -9.97 2.76 -3.85
N MET A 189 -10.12 1.96 -2.81
CA MET A 189 -10.00 0.51 -2.91
C MET A 189 -11.36 -0.16 -2.98
N GLU A 190 -11.40 -1.34 -3.54
CA GLU A 190 -12.53 -2.22 -3.34
C GLU A 190 -12.55 -2.62 -1.87
N HIS A 191 -13.63 -2.22 -1.15
CA HIS A 191 -13.80 -2.64 0.23
C HIS A 191 -13.97 -4.15 0.26
N GLN A 192 -12.92 -4.82 0.65
CA GLN A 192 -12.93 -6.23 0.94
C GLN A 192 -12.89 -6.36 2.46
N LEU A 193 -14.02 -6.75 3.03
CA LEU A 193 -14.01 -7.32 4.36
C LEU A 193 -13.20 -8.63 4.31
N TRP A 194 -12.65 -9.08 5.42
CA TRP A 194 -12.05 -10.40 5.58
C TRP A 194 -12.88 -11.55 5.01
N SER A 195 -14.21 -11.40 5.09
CA SER A 195 -15.17 -12.33 4.50
C SER A 195 -14.94 -12.56 3.01
N THR A 196 -14.40 -11.58 2.28
CA THR A 196 -14.10 -11.72 0.83
C THR A 196 -12.71 -12.29 0.57
N MET A 197 -11.87 -12.44 1.57
CA MET A 197 -10.61 -13.17 1.51
C MET A 197 -10.78 -14.67 1.80
N ARG A 198 -11.86 -15.03 2.48
CA ARG A 198 -12.32 -16.41 2.52
C ARG A 198 -12.92 -16.68 1.14
N ASP A 199 -12.29 -17.53 0.36
CA ASP A 199 -12.80 -17.98 -0.94
C ASP A 199 -14.24 -18.54 -0.87
N GLU A 200 -14.85 -18.60 0.32
CA GLU A 200 -16.08 -19.31 0.65
C GLU A 200 -17.21 -18.43 1.22
N VAL A 201 -16.97 -17.15 1.60
CA VAL A 201 -18.04 -16.35 2.20
C VAL A 201 -18.12 -14.99 1.52
N PHE A 202 -18.71 -14.98 0.35
CA PHE A 202 -19.32 -13.79 -0.23
C PHE A 202 -20.56 -13.48 0.61
N ASP A 203 -20.60 -12.34 1.32
CA ASP A 203 -21.87 -11.87 1.86
C ASP A 203 -22.74 -11.43 0.66
N PRO A 204 -23.75 -12.24 0.29
CA PRO A 204 -24.61 -11.92 -0.86
C PRO A 204 -25.46 -10.66 -0.60
N ASN A 205 -25.53 -10.19 0.64
CA ASN A 205 -26.26 -8.99 1.04
C ASN A 205 -25.38 -7.75 1.10
N TRP A 206 -24.05 -7.89 0.95
CA TRP A 206 -23.17 -6.74 0.92
C TRP A 206 -23.33 -5.99 -0.39
N GLN A 207 -24.04 -4.88 -0.32
CA GLN A 207 -24.16 -3.97 -1.47
C GLN A 207 -22.99 -3.01 -1.46
N LYS A 208 -22.24 -3.00 -2.56
CA LYS A 208 -21.20 -2.00 -2.81
C LYS A 208 -21.84 -0.61 -2.71
N PRO A 209 -21.26 0.33 -1.94
CA PRO A 209 -21.78 1.70 -1.93
C PRO A 209 -21.83 2.23 -3.38
N ASP A 210 -22.97 2.75 -3.79
CA ASP A 210 -23.14 3.34 -5.12
C ASP A 210 -22.29 4.60 -5.31
N ARG A 211 -21.75 5.13 -4.22
CA ARG A 211 -20.95 6.36 -4.21
C ARG A 211 -19.67 6.18 -3.40
N ILE A 212 -18.60 6.83 -3.87
CA ILE A 212 -17.32 6.98 -3.21
C ILE A 212 -17.16 8.47 -2.96
N GLY A 213 -17.43 8.92 -1.73
CA GLY A 213 -17.54 10.34 -1.45
C GLY A 213 -18.64 10.99 -2.29
N PHE A 214 -18.30 12.02 -3.05
CA PHE A 214 -19.23 12.75 -3.91
C PHE A 214 -19.44 12.10 -5.29
N TYR A 215 -18.58 11.17 -5.68
CA TYR A 215 -18.63 10.52 -6.98
C TYR A 215 -19.45 9.25 -6.95
N SER A 216 -20.19 8.96 -8.01
CA SER A 216 -20.70 7.62 -8.21
C SER A 216 -19.53 6.65 -8.41
N ARG A 217 -19.74 5.38 -8.07
CA ARG A 217 -18.75 4.33 -8.30
C ARG A 217 -18.32 4.28 -9.76
N GLN A 218 -19.27 4.46 -10.69
CA GLN A 218 -18.99 4.41 -12.13
C GLN A 218 -18.15 5.62 -12.57
N GLU A 219 -18.47 6.82 -12.11
CA GLU A 219 -17.68 8.02 -12.41
C GLU A 219 -16.22 7.87 -11.96
N TYR A 220 -16.01 7.27 -10.77
CA TYR A 220 -14.67 7.00 -10.29
C TYR A 220 -13.95 5.95 -11.15
N LEU A 221 -14.62 4.84 -11.50
CA LEU A 221 -14.09 3.80 -12.39
C LEU A 221 -13.75 4.36 -13.77
N ASP A 222 -14.54 5.31 -14.26
CA ASP A 222 -14.29 5.96 -15.54
C ASP A 222 -13.02 6.83 -15.54
N GLN A 223 -12.57 7.24 -14.36
CA GLN A 223 -11.30 7.93 -14.23
C GLN A 223 -10.09 6.97 -14.11
N MET A 224 -10.32 5.69 -13.90
CA MET A 224 -9.25 4.71 -13.74
C MET A 224 -8.90 4.04 -15.07
N PRO A 225 -7.66 4.16 -15.57
CA PRO A 225 -7.24 3.49 -16.80
C PRO A 225 -7.49 1.97 -16.81
N LEU A 226 -7.22 1.27 -15.70
CA LEU A 226 -7.45 -0.19 -15.59
C LEU A 226 -8.92 -0.57 -15.31
N ARG A 227 -9.83 0.40 -15.18
CA ARG A 227 -11.28 0.16 -15.03
C ARG A 227 -11.68 -0.77 -13.87
N ARG A 228 -10.84 -0.89 -12.88
CA ARG A 228 -11.12 -1.61 -11.64
C ARG A 228 -10.50 -0.93 -10.45
N PHE A 229 -11.13 -1.05 -9.29
CA PHE A 229 -10.51 -0.66 -8.03
C PHE A 229 -9.40 -1.63 -7.64
N PRO A 230 -8.32 -1.14 -7.01
CA PRO A 230 -7.35 -2.02 -6.35
C PRO A 230 -8.04 -2.83 -5.25
N LYS A 231 -7.63 -4.06 -5.12
CA LYS A 231 -7.97 -4.94 -4.00
C LYS A 231 -6.87 -4.88 -2.95
N ALA A 232 -7.16 -5.27 -1.72
CA ALA A 232 -6.15 -5.35 -0.66
C ALA A 232 -4.96 -6.26 -1.07
N ALA A 233 -5.22 -7.32 -1.84
CA ALA A 233 -4.19 -8.19 -2.41
C ALA A 233 -3.23 -7.46 -3.37
N ASP A 234 -3.73 -6.49 -4.17
CA ASP A 234 -2.85 -5.72 -5.06
C ASP A 234 -1.81 -4.92 -4.26
N LEU A 235 -2.22 -4.33 -3.11
CA LEU A 235 -1.31 -3.67 -2.19
C LEU A 235 -0.36 -4.64 -1.50
N ALA A 236 -0.89 -5.76 -1.05
CA ALA A 236 -0.12 -6.76 -0.34
C ALA A 236 1.04 -7.29 -1.19
N TRP A 237 0.83 -7.52 -2.49
CA TRP A 237 1.91 -7.92 -3.40
C TRP A 237 2.99 -6.85 -3.57
N ALA A 238 2.63 -5.58 -3.70
CA ALA A 238 3.61 -4.49 -3.74
C ALA A 238 4.39 -4.40 -2.42
N THR A 239 3.72 -4.64 -1.29
CA THR A 239 4.34 -4.64 0.04
C THR A 239 5.30 -5.83 0.21
N VAL A 240 4.92 -7.03 -0.23
CA VAL A 240 5.80 -8.21 -0.24
C VAL A 240 7.06 -7.94 -1.06
N PHE A 241 6.91 -7.37 -2.26
CA PHE A 241 8.05 -6.99 -3.11
C PHE A 241 8.99 -6.03 -2.37
N LEU A 242 8.46 -4.96 -1.77
CA LEU A 242 9.27 -4.00 -1.03
C LEU A 242 9.90 -4.58 0.26
N ALA A 243 9.26 -5.55 0.90
CA ALA A 243 9.81 -6.25 2.07
C ALA A 243 10.90 -7.27 1.70
N SER A 244 10.92 -7.74 0.46
CA SER A 244 11.85 -8.75 -0.04
C SER A 244 13.19 -8.16 -0.52
N ASP A 245 14.16 -9.04 -0.77
CA ASP A 245 15.46 -8.66 -1.32
C ASP A 245 15.40 -8.30 -2.82
N GLU A 246 14.28 -8.60 -3.50
CA GLU A 246 14.04 -8.22 -4.89
C GLU A 246 14.05 -6.69 -5.09
N SER A 247 13.72 -5.94 -4.03
CA SER A 247 13.75 -4.47 -4.02
C SER A 247 14.98 -3.88 -3.31
N SER A 248 16.08 -4.65 -3.24
CA SER A 248 17.30 -4.30 -2.48
C SER A 248 17.94 -2.95 -2.88
N CYS A 249 17.71 -2.48 -4.10
CA CYS A 249 18.21 -1.18 -4.58
C CYS A 249 17.11 -0.10 -4.64
N MET A 250 15.99 -0.28 -3.91
CA MET A 250 14.89 0.69 -3.90
C MET A 250 14.74 1.32 -2.51
N SER A 251 15.02 2.62 -2.41
CA SER A 251 14.78 3.42 -1.20
C SER A 251 14.30 4.80 -1.61
N GLY A 252 13.30 5.36 -0.92
CA GLY A 252 12.63 6.61 -1.25
C GLY A 252 11.61 6.51 -2.38
N ALA A 253 11.36 5.31 -2.90
CA ALA A 253 10.39 5.08 -3.97
C ALA A 253 8.95 5.09 -3.45
N ASP A 254 8.04 5.48 -4.34
CA ASP A 254 6.60 5.42 -4.11
C ASP A 254 5.92 4.57 -5.20
N ILE A 255 5.46 3.39 -4.82
CA ILE A 255 4.81 2.46 -5.75
C ILE A 255 3.32 2.77 -5.84
N ALA A 256 2.86 3.16 -7.02
CA ALA A 256 1.46 3.36 -7.30
C ALA A 256 0.73 2.02 -7.45
N VAL A 257 -0.34 1.83 -6.67
CA VAL A 257 -1.30 0.74 -6.80
C VAL A 257 -2.68 1.36 -6.97
N ASP A 258 -2.87 2.08 -8.06
CA ASP A 258 -3.98 3.01 -8.28
C ASP A 258 -4.68 2.85 -9.65
N GLY A 259 -4.40 1.74 -10.34
CA GLY A 259 -4.99 1.47 -11.65
C GLY A 259 -4.59 2.47 -12.73
N GLY A 260 -3.49 3.20 -12.55
CA GLY A 260 -2.98 4.23 -13.46
C GLY A 260 -3.55 5.63 -13.21
N LEU A 261 -4.33 5.81 -12.13
CA LEU A 261 -5.04 7.08 -11.86
C LEU A 261 -4.10 8.28 -11.76
N ARG A 262 -2.95 8.14 -11.08
CA ARG A 262 -1.97 9.23 -10.91
C ARG A 262 -1.18 9.58 -12.16
N HIS A 263 -1.06 8.63 -13.08
CA HIS A 263 -0.14 8.73 -14.21
C HIS A 263 -0.82 9.05 -15.53
N LYS A 264 -2.15 9.17 -15.53
CA LYS A 264 -2.87 9.56 -16.73
C LYS A 264 -2.66 11.04 -17.04
N TYR A 265 -2.60 11.36 -18.32
CA TYR A 265 -2.56 12.75 -18.76
C TYR A 265 -3.89 13.45 -18.40
N PRO A 266 -3.92 14.76 -18.05
CA PRO A 266 -5.14 15.46 -17.63
C PRO A 266 -6.31 15.37 -18.62
N THR A 267 -6.02 15.31 -19.91
CA THR A 267 -7.02 15.18 -20.99
C THR A 267 -7.40 13.75 -21.32
N TRP A 268 -6.86 12.77 -20.58
CA TRP A 268 -7.24 11.38 -20.76
C TRP A 268 -8.72 11.18 -20.38
N THR A 269 -9.47 10.58 -21.29
CA THR A 269 -10.88 10.21 -21.07
C THR A 269 -11.10 8.75 -21.47
N PRO A 270 -12.07 8.08 -20.83
CA PRO A 270 -12.46 6.73 -21.22
C PRO A 270 -12.88 6.66 -22.70
N GLY A 271 -12.40 5.64 -23.41
CA GLY A 271 -12.73 5.45 -24.80
C GLY A 271 -11.99 6.38 -25.79
N ASN A 272 -11.25 7.35 -25.30
CA ASN A 272 -10.38 8.19 -26.14
C ASN A 272 -9.01 7.50 -26.33
N HIS A 273 -9.06 6.31 -26.84
CA HIS A 273 -7.89 5.54 -27.23
C HIS A 273 -8.03 5.17 -28.71
N PHE A 274 -6.91 4.98 -29.33
CA PHE A 274 -6.85 4.50 -30.69
C PHE A 274 -7.68 3.22 -30.87
N PRO A 275 -8.23 2.99 -32.06
CA PRO A 275 -8.90 1.73 -32.35
C PRO A 275 -8.06 0.56 -31.85
N LEU A 276 -8.74 -0.44 -31.28
CA LEU A 276 -8.09 -1.64 -30.71
C LEU A 276 -7.28 -2.45 -31.73
N ASP A 277 -7.48 -2.20 -33.03
CA ASP A 277 -6.60 -2.77 -34.04
C ASP A 277 -5.31 -1.94 -34.14
N ILE A 278 -4.34 -2.36 -33.33
CA ILE A 278 -3.00 -1.77 -33.32
C ILE A 278 -2.33 -1.84 -34.71
N ARG A 279 -2.70 -2.83 -35.53
CA ARG A 279 -2.19 -2.99 -36.90
C ARG A 279 -2.66 -1.87 -37.80
N ASP A 280 -3.97 -1.52 -37.72
CA ASP A 280 -4.51 -0.40 -38.46
C ASP A 280 -3.93 0.93 -37.98
N TYR A 281 -3.72 1.08 -36.68
CA TYR A 281 -3.08 2.28 -36.14
C TYR A 281 -1.63 2.42 -36.61
N VAL A 282 -0.81 1.38 -36.46
CA VAL A 282 0.59 1.41 -36.90
C VAL A 282 0.69 1.59 -38.41
N ARG A 283 -0.15 0.91 -39.17
CA ARG A 283 -0.21 1.03 -40.65
C ARG A 283 -0.58 2.46 -41.08
N ASN A 284 -1.58 3.06 -40.45
CA ASN A 284 -2.10 4.36 -40.88
C ASN A 284 -1.28 5.56 -40.36
N THR A 285 -0.52 5.41 -39.28
CA THR A 285 0.17 6.55 -38.63
C THR A 285 1.69 6.48 -38.64
N GLN A 286 2.27 5.29 -38.59
CA GLN A 286 3.72 5.13 -38.52
C GLN A 286 4.34 4.58 -39.82
N LEU A 287 3.73 3.58 -40.44
CA LEU A 287 4.27 2.98 -41.66
C LEU A 287 4.21 3.89 -42.87
N THR A 288 3.22 4.77 -42.95
CA THR A 288 3.19 5.83 -43.97
C THR A 288 4.35 6.82 -43.86
N LYS A 289 4.93 6.92 -42.67
CA LYS A 289 6.07 7.81 -42.42
C LYS A 289 7.43 7.12 -42.64
N TYR A 290 7.51 5.78 -42.47
CA TYR A 290 8.76 5.03 -42.45
C TYR A 290 8.84 3.86 -43.45
N GLY A 291 7.80 3.54 -44.20
CA GLY A 291 7.82 2.43 -45.15
C GLY A 291 6.51 2.23 -45.91
N ASP A 292 6.39 1.10 -46.58
CA ASP A 292 5.23 0.72 -47.35
C ASP A 292 4.02 0.43 -46.41
N PRO A 293 2.92 1.22 -46.47
CA PRO A 293 1.74 0.99 -45.64
C PRO A 293 1.00 -0.32 -45.98
N GLN A 294 1.37 -0.99 -47.07
CA GLN A 294 0.81 -2.26 -47.51
C GLN A 294 1.69 -3.48 -47.12
N GLY A 295 2.88 -3.23 -46.61
CA GLY A 295 3.81 -4.28 -46.19
C GLY A 295 3.35 -5.00 -44.91
N PRO A 296 3.84 -6.23 -44.64
CA PRO A 296 3.62 -6.93 -43.39
C PRO A 296 4.24 -6.13 -42.23
N LEU A 297 3.55 -6.10 -41.09
CA LEU A 297 4.14 -5.60 -39.85
C LEU A 297 5.23 -6.58 -39.40
N THR A 298 6.38 -6.05 -39.08
CA THR A 298 7.48 -6.83 -38.50
C THR A 298 7.86 -6.27 -37.13
N ASP A 299 8.30 -7.16 -36.23
CA ASP A 299 8.87 -6.77 -34.95
C ASP A 299 10.27 -6.17 -35.09
N SER A 300 10.93 -5.87 -33.97
CA SER A 300 12.28 -5.32 -33.91
C SER A 300 13.36 -6.27 -34.50
N LEU A 301 13.02 -7.52 -34.76
CA LEU A 301 13.90 -8.54 -35.36
C LEU A 301 13.60 -8.76 -36.83
N GLY A 302 12.57 -8.06 -37.38
CA GLY A 302 12.16 -8.20 -38.79
C GLY A 302 11.19 -9.36 -39.05
N GLU A 303 10.68 -10.02 -38.00
CA GLU A 303 9.72 -11.10 -38.13
C GLU A 303 8.28 -10.55 -38.26
N PRO A 304 7.39 -11.19 -39.04
CA PRO A 304 6.00 -10.77 -39.15
C PRO A 304 5.29 -10.80 -37.79
N VAL A 305 4.57 -9.72 -37.45
CA VAL A 305 3.78 -9.60 -36.21
C VAL A 305 2.35 -10.08 -36.44
#